data_08b81dc4e377590b2d5cb8152792c681
#
_entry.id   08b81dc4e377590b2d5cb8152792c681
#
_cell.length_a   1.000
_cell.length_b   1.000
_cell.length_c   1.000
_cell.angle_alpha   90.00
_cell.angle_beta   90.00
_cell.angle_gamma   90.00
#
_symmetry.space_group_name_H-M   'P 1'
#
loop_
_entity.id
_entity.type
_entity.pdbx_description
1 polymer ?
#
loop_
_entity_poly.entity_id
_entity_poly.type
_entity_poly.pdbx_seq_one_letter_code
_entity_poly.pdbx_strand_id
1 'polypeptide(L)'
;LCCNYILKFFKMIFTGIEKGKFNFEGFYPEWSYPTYQIVKFLIFAMTLVFIYPYMPGANSPIFQGVSVLVGLLFSFGSTSAIANIIAGISLTYTRAFAIGDRVKVGDNIGDVLEKTLLVTRIRTIKNVDISIPNSTIFNSPIINYSRAMKETNLILHTTITIGYDVPWRKVHELLIEAALATDGILKEPKPFVFQESLDDFAVSYQINAYTDKP
;
A
#
# COMPACT_ATOMS: atom_id res chain seq x y z
N LEU A 1 -20.95 -32.19 20.69
CA LEU A 1 -21.24 -32.97 19.49
C LEU A 1 -21.31 -32.07 18.24
N CYS A 2 -22.13 -31.01 18.20
CA CYS A 2 -22.29 -30.12 17.04
C CYS A 2 -20.98 -29.48 16.57
N CYS A 3 -20.14 -28.95 17.49
CA CYS A 3 -18.87 -28.33 17.17
C CYS A 3 -17.93 -29.29 16.41
N ASN A 4 -17.93 -30.59 16.78
CA ASN A 4 -17.06 -31.59 16.14
C ASN A 4 -17.52 -31.91 14.68
N TYR A 5 -18.81 -31.86 14.41
CA TYR A 5 -19.35 -32.04 13.04
C TYR A 5 -19.00 -30.82 12.16
N ILE A 6 -19.11 -29.60 12.71
CA ILE A 6 -18.78 -28.37 12.00
C ILE A 6 -17.27 -28.38 11.67
N LEU A 7 -16.41 -28.73 12.63
CA LEU A 7 -14.96 -28.82 12.40
C LEU A 7 -14.59 -29.88 11.35
N LYS A 8 -15.25 -31.04 11.36
CA LYS A 8 -15.05 -32.08 10.34
C LYS A 8 -15.46 -31.60 8.95
N PHE A 9 -16.58 -30.88 8.85
CA PHE A 9 -17.06 -30.31 7.60
C PHE A 9 -16.05 -29.31 7.02
N PHE A 10 -15.59 -28.34 7.80
CA PHE A 10 -14.56 -27.39 7.36
C PHE A 10 -13.25 -28.08 7.00
N LYS A 11 -12.81 -29.07 7.82
CA LYS A 11 -11.61 -29.84 7.51
C LYS A 11 -11.71 -30.55 6.16
N MET A 12 -12.87 -31.12 5.84
CA MET A 12 -13.11 -31.80 4.54
C MET A 12 -13.00 -30.80 3.37
N ILE A 13 -13.57 -29.59 3.51
CA ILE A 13 -13.50 -28.54 2.47
C ILE A 13 -12.05 -28.14 2.25
N PHE A 14 -11.34 -27.72 3.31
CA PHE A 14 -9.96 -27.21 3.19
C PHE A 14 -8.98 -28.31 2.71
N THR A 15 -9.17 -29.57 3.14
CA THR A 15 -8.39 -30.69 2.59
C THR A 15 -8.73 -30.95 1.13
N GLY A 16 -9.96 -30.70 0.70
CA GLY A 16 -10.36 -30.78 -0.72
C GLY A 16 -9.70 -29.71 -1.58
N ILE A 17 -9.54 -28.48 -1.06
CA ILE A 17 -8.84 -27.38 -1.73
C ILE A 17 -7.34 -27.70 -1.82
N GLU A 18 -6.71 -28.14 -0.74
CA GLU A 18 -5.28 -28.51 -0.68
C GLU A 18 -4.94 -29.61 -1.71
N LYS A 19 -5.86 -30.57 -1.91
CA LYS A 19 -5.73 -31.66 -2.89
C LYS A 19 -6.17 -31.28 -4.32
N GLY A 20 -6.51 -30.02 -4.57
CA GLY A 20 -6.94 -29.53 -5.88
C GLY A 20 -8.31 -30.03 -6.35
N LYS A 21 -9.13 -30.62 -5.45
CA LYS A 21 -10.52 -31.06 -5.79
C LYS A 21 -11.48 -29.87 -5.93
N PHE A 22 -11.24 -28.80 -5.21
CA PHE A 22 -12.00 -27.55 -5.27
C PHE A 22 -11.05 -26.42 -5.62
N ASN A 23 -11.32 -25.71 -6.70
CA ASN A 23 -10.51 -24.57 -7.14
C ASN A 23 -11.38 -23.31 -6.99
N PHE A 24 -10.93 -22.40 -6.15
CA PHE A 24 -11.58 -21.09 -5.99
C PHE A 24 -10.66 -20.03 -6.58
N GLU A 25 -11.15 -19.23 -7.52
CA GLU A 25 -10.40 -18.10 -8.06
C GLU A 25 -9.94 -17.17 -6.94
N GLY A 26 -8.63 -16.91 -6.88
CA GLY A 26 -8.03 -16.04 -5.86
C GLY A 26 -7.68 -16.72 -4.54
N PHE A 27 -7.88 -18.04 -4.38
CA PHE A 27 -7.48 -18.79 -3.20
C PHE A 27 -6.36 -19.80 -3.52
N TYR A 28 -5.17 -19.57 -2.97
CA TYR A 28 -4.03 -20.46 -3.18
C TYR A 28 -4.13 -21.72 -2.30
N PRO A 29 -3.82 -22.92 -2.83
CA PRO A 29 -3.87 -24.17 -2.06
C PRO A 29 -3.05 -24.16 -0.76
N GLU A 30 -1.92 -23.44 -0.77
CA GLU A 30 -1.04 -23.24 0.41
C GLU A 30 -1.73 -22.52 1.57
N TRP A 31 -2.78 -21.75 1.30
CA TRP A 31 -3.54 -21.04 2.34
C TRP A 31 -4.57 -21.93 3.04
N SER A 32 -4.84 -23.12 2.53
CA SER A 32 -5.86 -24.04 3.07
C SER A 32 -5.59 -24.40 4.52
N TYR A 33 -4.38 -24.81 4.83
CA TYR A 33 -4.02 -25.21 6.20
C TYR A 33 -4.05 -24.04 7.19
N PRO A 34 -3.38 -22.89 6.94
CA PRO A 34 -3.47 -21.73 7.82
C PRO A 34 -4.91 -21.23 8.02
N THR A 35 -5.72 -21.18 6.94
CA THR A 35 -7.11 -20.73 7.03
C THR A 35 -7.96 -21.69 7.85
N TYR A 36 -7.76 -22.99 7.69
CA TYR A 36 -8.43 -23.99 8.54
C TYR A 36 -8.09 -23.80 10.03
N GLN A 37 -6.83 -23.50 10.38
CA GLN A 37 -6.44 -23.24 11.77
C GLN A 37 -7.14 -21.99 12.34
N ILE A 38 -7.26 -20.93 11.55
CA ILE A 38 -8.00 -19.71 11.92
C ILE A 38 -9.48 -20.04 12.15
N VAL A 39 -10.13 -20.75 11.20
CA VAL A 39 -11.52 -21.16 11.33
C VAL A 39 -11.75 -22.05 12.55
N LYS A 40 -10.86 -23.00 12.80
CA LYS A 40 -10.89 -23.85 13.99
C LYS A 40 -10.80 -23.03 15.28
N PHE A 41 -9.91 -22.05 15.34
CA PHE A 41 -9.76 -21.15 16.48
C PHE A 41 -11.05 -20.33 16.70
N LEU A 42 -11.63 -19.75 15.62
CA LEU A 42 -12.88 -18.98 15.69
C LEU A 42 -14.04 -19.83 16.19
N ILE A 43 -14.20 -21.06 15.67
CA ILE A 43 -15.27 -22.00 16.11
C ILE A 43 -15.07 -22.33 17.59
N PHE A 44 -13.83 -22.56 18.03
CA PHE A 44 -13.53 -22.84 19.44
C PHE A 44 -13.86 -21.63 20.32
N ALA A 45 -13.45 -20.42 19.94
CA ALA A 45 -13.74 -19.18 20.66
C ALA A 45 -15.26 -18.94 20.76
N MET A 46 -16.00 -19.09 19.65
CA MET A 46 -17.47 -18.98 19.65
C MET A 46 -18.13 -20.03 20.55
N THR A 47 -17.61 -21.26 20.52
CA THR A 47 -18.12 -22.33 21.40
C THR A 47 -17.94 -21.97 22.87
N LEU A 48 -16.80 -21.40 23.24
CA LEU A 48 -16.56 -20.91 24.62
C LEU A 48 -17.56 -19.83 25.02
N VAL A 49 -17.82 -18.85 24.13
CA VAL A 49 -18.80 -17.78 24.38
C VAL A 49 -20.19 -18.35 24.64
N PHE A 50 -20.63 -19.34 23.84
CA PHE A 50 -21.95 -19.96 24.01
C PHE A 50 -22.03 -20.84 25.26
N ILE A 51 -20.95 -21.49 25.66
CA ILE A 51 -20.91 -22.36 26.84
C ILE A 51 -20.76 -21.55 28.15
N TYR A 52 -20.15 -20.33 28.03
CA TYR A 52 -19.83 -19.48 29.20
C TYR A 52 -20.98 -19.34 30.20
N PRO A 53 -22.25 -19.03 29.85
CA PRO A 53 -23.34 -18.85 30.79
C PRO A 53 -23.70 -20.13 31.59
N TYR A 54 -23.34 -21.30 31.05
CA TYR A 54 -23.61 -22.61 31.63
C TYR A 54 -22.45 -23.18 32.45
N MET A 55 -21.32 -22.48 32.52
CA MET A 55 -20.15 -22.95 33.28
C MET A 55 -20.35 -22.68 34.77
N PRO A 56 -20.10 -23.68 35.64
CA PRO A 56 -20.11 -23.47 37.09
C PRO A 56 -18.99 -22.47 37.45
N GLY A 57 -19.35 -21.41 38.18
CA GLY A 57 -18.41 -20.35 38.55
C GLY A 57 -18.20 -19.23 37.54
N ALA A 58 -18.92 -19.21 36.41
CA ALA A 58 -18.84 -18.13 35.43
C ALA A 58 -19.12 -16.73 36.01
N ASN A 59 -19.97 -16.66 37.05
CA ASN A 59 -20.29 -15.44 37.76
C ASN A 59 -19.30 -15.08 38.89
N SER A 60 -18.25 -15.88 39.10
CA SER A 60 -17.27 -15.57 40.11
C SER A 60 -16.44 -14.35 39.73
N PRO A 61 -16.09 -13.44 40.67
CA PRO A 61 -15.27 -12.27 40.38
C PRO A 61 -13.89 -12.62 39.80
N ILE A 62 -13.31 -13.74 40.22
CA ILE A 62 -12.02 -14.22 39.74
C ILE A 62 -12.12 -14.61 38.24
N PHE A 63 -13.13 -15.37 37.88
CA PHE A 63 -13.32 -15.79 36.49
C PHE A 63 -13.58 -14.61 35.56
N GLN A 64 -14.40 -13.64 36.01
CA GLN A 64 -14.64 -12.39 35.27
C GLN A 64 -13.36 -11.59 35.13
N GLY A 65 -12.57 -11.44 36.18
CA GLY A 65 -11.28 -10.72 36.12
C GLY A 65 -10.29 -11.33 35.13
N VAL A 66 -10.16 -12.68 35.15
CA VAL A 66 -9.30 -13.40 34.19
C VAL A 66 -9.82 -13.22 32.75
N SER A 67 -11.14 -13.32 32.54
CA SER A 67 -11.72 -13.12 31.21
C SER A 67 -11.47 -11.73 30.63
N VAL A 68 -11.60 -10.69 31.47
CA VAL A 68 -11.27 -9.31 31.11
C VAL A 68 -9.79 -9.17 30.76
N LEU A 69 -8.89 -9.74 31.60
CA LEU A 69 -7.45 -9.70 31.36
C LEU A 69 -7.10 -10.35 30.01
N VAL A 70 -7.62 -11.54 29.74
CA VAL A 70 -7.40 -12.25 28.46
C VAL A 70 -7.94 -11.42 27.28
N GLY A 71 -9.12 -10.83 27.44
CA GLY A 71 -9.71 -9.93 26.42
C GLY A 71 -8.83 -8.72 26.12
N LEU A 72 -8.27 -8.08 27.15
CA LEU A 72 -7.34 -6.95 27.00
C LEU A 72 -6.05 -7.36 26.28
N LEU A 73 -5.44 -8.48 26.70
CA LEU A 73 -4.22 -9.00 26.06
C LEU A 73 -4.46 -9.31 24.57
N PHE A 74 -5.59 -9.91 24.24
CA PHE A 74 -5.97 -10.18 22.86
C PHE A 74 -6.21 -8.90 22.07
N SER A 75 -6.88 -7.92 22.68
CA SER A 75 -7.15 -6.61 22.06
C SER A 75 -5.84 -5.89 21.72
N PHE A 76 -4.91 -5.79 22.66
CA PHE A 76 -3.59 -5.17 22.41
C PHE A 76 -2.79 -5.93 21.36
N GLY A 77 -2.79 -7.26 21.40
CA GLY A 77 -2.08 -8.10 20.42
C GLY A 77 -2.63 -7.97 18.98
N SER A 78 -3.93 -7.67 18.85
CA SER A 78 -4.60 -7.58 17.54
C SER A 78 -4.57 -6.20 16.91
N THR A 79 -4.12 -5.17 17.62
CA THR A 79 -4.21 -3.75 17.20
C THR A 79 -3.62 -3.51 15.80
N SER A 80 -2.43 -4.06 15.52
CA SER A 80 -1.78 -3.88 14.21
C SER A 80 -2.57 -4.53 13.07
N ALA A 81 -3.12 -5.71 13.27
CA ALA A 81 -3.91 -6.39 12.25
C ALA A 81 -5.20 -5.60 11.94
N ILE A 82 -5.91 -5.15 12.98
CA ILE A 82 -7.12 -4.35 12.85
C ILE A 82 -6.81 -3.02 12.16
N ALA A 83 -5.73 -2.33 12.55
CA ALA A 83 -5.29 -1.09 11.91
C ALA A 83 -5.06 -1.28 10.40
N ASN A 84 -4.41 -2.37 9.98
CA ASN A 84 -4.19 -2.67 8.56
C ASN A 84 -5.49 -2.95 7.80
N ILE A 85 -6.45 -3.63 8.41
CA ILE A 85 -7.78 -3.89 7.82
C ILE A 85 -8.51 -2.57 7.60
N ILE A 86 -8.60 -1.72 8.64
CA ILE A 86 -9.28 -0.43 8.57
C ILE A 86 -8.61 0.46 7.51
N ALA A 87 -7.28 0.51 7.50
CA ALA A 87 -6.53 1.26 6.50
C ALA A 87 -6.77 0.73 5.09
N GLY A 88 -6.76 -0.59 4.88
CA GLY A 88 -7.05 -1.20 3.58
C GLY A 88 -8.44 -0.85 3.05
N ILE A 89 -9.44 -0.89 3.91
CA ILE A 89 -10.81 -0.45 3.60
C ILE A 89 -10.78 1.04 3.23
N SER A 90 -10.23 1.90 4.09
CA SER A 90 -10.18 3.35 3.86
C SER A 90 -9.48 3.71 2.55
N LEU A 91 -8.31 3.12 2.26
CA LEU A 91 -7.59 3.33 0.99
C LEU A 91 -8.39 2.89 -0.24
N THR A 92 -9.29 1.91 -0.06
CA THR A 92 -10.17 1.45 -1.15
C THR A 92 -11.27 2.46 -1.44
N TYR A 93 -11.96 2.95 -0.41
CA TYR A 93 -13.05 3.90 -0.57
C TYR A 93 -12.59 5.32 -0.93
N THR A 94 -11.44 5.76 -0.43
CA THR A 94 -10.86 7.08 -0.78
C THR A 94 -10.26 7.12 -2.18
N ARG A 95 -10.07 5.95 -2.83
CA ARG A 95 -9.45 5.83 -4.15
C ARG A 95 -8.13 6.60 -4.25
N ALA A 96 -7.29 6.54 -3.22
CA ALA A 96 -6.02 7.23 -3.19
C ALA A 96 -5.13 6.83 -4.39
N PHE A 97 -5.20 5.56 -4.79
CA PHE A 97 -4.54 5.00 -5.98
C PHE A 97 -5.27 3.73 -6.45
N ALA A 98 -5.05 3.35 -7.69
CA ALA A 98 -5.53 2.13 -8.32
C ALA A 98 -4.38 1.14 -8.61
N ILE A 99 -4.73 -0.11 -8.91
CA ILE A 99 -3.76 -1.09 -9.43
C ILE A 99 -3.28 -0.59 -10.80
N GLY A 100 -1.95 -0.62 -11.01
CA GLY A 100 -1.27 -0.09 -12.18
C GLY A 100 -0.86 1.38 -12.06
N ASP A 101 -1.27 2.11 -11.01
CA ASP A 101 -0.79 3.47 -10.79
C ASP A 101 0.66 3.47 -10.28
N ARG A 102 1.45 4.43 -10.78
CA ARG A 102 2.77 4.75 -10.22
C ARG A 102 2.61 5.68 -9.04
N VAL A 103 3.07 5.21 -7.87
CA VAL A 103 2.94 5.95 -6.61
C VAL A 103 4.26 6.04 -5.87
N LYS A 104 4.38 7.09 -5.05
CA LYS A 104 5.41 7.19 -4.02
C LYS A 104 4.74 7.13 -2.65
N VAL A 105 5.18 6.18 -1.82
CA VAL A 105 4.74 6.02 -0.44
C VAL A 105 5.98 6.05 0.46
N GLY A 106 6.13 7.11 1.24
CA GLY A 106 7.38 7.39 1.94
C GLY A 106 8.54 7.49 0.94
N ASP A 107 9.57 6.66 1.10
CA ASP A 107 10.74 6.63 0.20
C ASP A 107 10.60 5.63 -0.95
N ASN A 108 9.54 4.84 -0.98
CA ASN A 108 9.34 3.81 -1.99
C ASN A 108 8.55 4.34 -3.18
N ILE A 109 9.12 4.22 -4.38
CA ILE A 109 8.47 4.58 -5.65
C ILE A 109 8.28 3.30 -6.45
N GLY A 110 7.08 3.09 -6.97
CA GLY A 110 6.79 1.92 -7.80
C GLY A 110 5.37 1.89 -8.32
N ASP A 111 5.11 0.88 -9.16
CA ASP A 111 3.79 0.62 -9.72
C ASP A 111 3.00 -0.33 -8.82
N VAL A 112 1.75 -0.01 -8.54
CA VAL A 112 0.89 -0.83 -7.68
C VAL A 112 0.52 -2.12 -8.41
N LEU A 113 0.98 -3.27 -7.90
CA LEU A 113 0.68 -4.59 -8.47
C LEU A 113 -0.61 -5.18 -7.91
N GLU A 114 -0.75 -5.11 -6.60
CA GLU A 114 -1.81 -5.79 -5.87
C GLU A 114 -2.20 -4.99 -4.63
N LYS A 115 -3.48 -5.05 -4.32
CA LYS A 115 -4.05 -4.42 -3.13
C LYS A 115 -4.88 -5.45 -2.39
N THR A 116 -4.39 -5.90 -1.24
CA THR A 116 -5.10 -6.82 -0.37
C THR A 116 -5.66 -6.10 0.86
N LEU A 117 -6.36 -6.83 1.72
CA LEU A 117 -6.96 -6.26 2.93
C LEU A 117 -5.90 -5.76 3.94
N LEU A 118 -4.72 -6.40 3.99
CA LEU A 118 -3.67 -6.10 4.98
C LEU A 118 -2.49 -5.35 4.40
N VAL A 119 -2.14 -5.63 3.14
CA VAL A 119 -0.95 -5.12 2.49
C VAL A 119 -1.24 -4.67 1.07
N THR A 120 -0.50 -3.69 0.61
CA THR A 120 -0.41 -3.29 -0.80
C THR A 120 0.98 -3.64 -1.31
N ARG A 121 1.07 -4.26 -2.47
CA ARG A 121 2.34 -4.62 -3.12
C ARG A 121 2.62 -3.66 -4.25
N ILE A 122 3.81 -3.09 -4.25
CA ILE A 122 4.31 -2.22 -5.32
C ILE A 122 5.57 -2.81 -5.94
N ARG A 123 5.78 -2.56 -7.23
CA ARG A 123 7.00 -2.92 -7.96
C ARG A 123 7.81 -1.69 -8.27
N THR A 124 9.03 -1.65 -7.78
CA THR A 124 9.96 -0.55 -8.06
C THR A 124 10.45 -0.58 -9.51
N ILE A 125 11.04 0.55 -9.97
CA ILE A 125 11.69 0.64 -11.28
C ILE A 125 12.86 -0.34 -11.45
N LYS A 126 13.40 -0.88 -10.33
CA LYS A 126 14.44 -1.92 -10.32
C LYS A 126 13.87 -3.34 -10.38
N ASN A 127 12.55 -3.47 -10.66
CA ASN A 127 11.82 -4.75 -10.73
C ASN A 127 11.82 -5.55 -9.40
N VAL A 128 11.83 -4.85 -8.27
CA VAL A 128 11.75 -5.43 -6.93
C VAL A 128 10.36 -5.19 -6.36
N ASP A 129 9.72 -6.26 -5.87
CA ASP A 129 8.41 -6.19 -5.24
C ASP A 129 8.55 -5.84 -3.75
N ILE A 130 7.85 -4.81 -3.32
CA ILE A 130 7.80 -4.35 -1.93
C ILE A 130 6.37 -4.52 -1.43
N SER A 131 6.20 -5.25 -0.32
CA SER A 131 4.91 -5.37 0.38
C SER A 131 4.86 -4.36 1.53
N ILE A 132 3.95 -3.41 1.45
CA ILE A 132 3.79 -2.35 2.45
C ILE A 132 2.50 -2.58 3.22
N PRO A 133 2.51 -2.64 4.57
CA PRO A 133 1.30 -2.71 5.38
C PRO A 133 0.37 -1.53 5.08
N ASN A 134 -0.93 -1.77 4.94
CA ASN A 134 -1.88 -0.73 4.59
C ASN A 134 -1.92 0.41 5.61
N SER A 135 -1.72 0.11 6.91
CA SER A 135 -1.64 1.13 7.96
C SER A 135 -0.45 2.07 7.78
N THR A 136 0.68 1.58 7.28
CA THR A 136 1.85 2.40 6.96
C THR A 136 1.53 3.35 5.81
N ILE A 137 0.89 2.84 4.75
CA ILE A 137 0.49 3.65 3.59
C ILE A 137 -0.49 4.74 4.02
N PHE A 138 -1.52 4.37 4.80
CA PHE A 138 -2.56 5.29 5.24
C PHE A 138 -2.04 6.44 6.11
N ASN A 139 -0.99 6.17 6.90
CA ASN A 139 -0.36 7.16 7.78
C ASN A 139 0.80 7.93 7.10
N SER A 140 1.09 7.66 5.83
CA SER A 140 2.17 8.32 5.07
C SER A 140 1.59 9.21 3.97
N PRO A 141 2.30 10.26 3.57
CA PRO A 141 1.97 10.99 2.35
C PRO A 141 2.02 10.05 1.15
N ILE A 142 0.99 10.12 0.30
CA ILE A 142 0.89 9.35 -0.93
C ILE A 142 0.96 10.33 -2.10
N ILE A 143 1.96 10.17 -2.97
CA ILE A 143 2.04 10.90 -4.24
C ILE A 143 1.65 9.94 -5.35
N ASN A 144 0.60 10.26 -6.09
CA ASN A 144 0.13 9.46 -7.23
C ASN A 144 0.52 10.15 -8.54
N TYR A 145 1.62 9.70 -9.13
CA TYR A 145 2.14 10.26 -10.39
C TYR A 145 1.21 9.98 -11.57
N SER A 146 0.60 8.78 -11.63
CA SER A 146 -0.32 8.42 -12.71
C SER A 146 -1.58 9.27 -12.72
N ARG A 147 -2.09 9.64 -11.54
CA ARG A 147 -3.24 10.52 -11.43
C ARG A 147 -2.87 11.95 -11.82
N ALA A 148 -1.76 12.48 -11.30
CA ALA A 148 -1.26 13.81 -11.63
C ALA A 148 -1.06 13.95 -13.14
N MET A 149 -0.49 12.94 -13.79
CA MET A 149 -0.31 12.90 -15.24
C MET A 149 -1.64 13.01 -16.00
N LYS A 150 -2.67 12.27 -15.58
CA LYS A 150 -3.99 12.27 -16.28
C LYS A 150 -4.77 13.59 -16.11
N GLU A 151 -4.60 14.24 -14.95
CA GLU A 151 -5.38 15.45 -14.62
C GLU A 151 -4.69 16.76 -15.05
N THR A 152 -3.37 16.85 -14.88
CA THR A 152 -2.63 18.12 -15.03
C THR A 152 -1.32 18.03 -15.81
N ASN A 153 -0.97 16.86 -16.33
CA ASN A 153 0.36 16.46 -16.80
C ASN A 153 1.41 16.49 -15.68
N LEU A 154 2.44 15.68 -15.83
CA LEU A 154 3.52 15.61 -14.85
C LEU A 154 4.63 16.59 -15.24
N ILE A 155 5.22 17.28 -14.27
CA ILE A 155 6.38 18.14 -14.51
C ILE A 155 7.65 17.36 -14.13
N LEU A 156 8.49 17.10 -15.12
CA LEU A 156 9.85 16.64 -14.91
C LEU A 156 10.76 17.84 -14.71
N HIS A 157 11.69 17.76 -13.81
CA HIS A 157 12.65 18.82 -13.56
C HIS A 157 14.06 18.26 -13.33
N THR A 158 15.04 19.03 -13.71
CA THR A 158 16.44 18.78 -13.38
C THR A 158 17.16 20.10 -13.20
N THR A 159 18.14 20.12 -12.31
CA THR A 159 18.93 21.32 -12.00
C THR A 159 20.31 21.16 -12.58
N ILE A 160 20.80 22.21 -13.23
CA ILE A 160 22.17 22.32 -13.73
C ILE A 160 22.80 23.63 -13.28
N THR A 161 24.12 23.64 -13.17
CA THR A 161 24.90 24.84 -12.79
C THR A 161 25.70 25.34 -13.96
N ILE A 162 25.66 26.64 -14.20
CA ILE A 162 26.39 27.30 -15.31
C ILE A 162 27.12 28.52 -14.77
N GLY A 163 28.38 28.72 -15.18
CA GLY A 163 29.23 29.84 -14.79
C GLY A 163 28.64 31.18 -15.19
N TYR A 164 29.07 32.24 -14.50
CA TYR A 164 28.58 33.61 -14.72
C TYR A 164 29.03 34.24 -16.05
N ASP A 165 29.93 33.60 -16.79
CA ASP A 165 30.40 34.01 -18.09
C ASP A 165 29.34 33.85 -19.22
N VAL A 166 28.28 33.03 -18.99
CA VAL A 166 27.21 32.81 -19.95
C VAL A 166 25.99 33.67 -19.61
N PRO A 167 25.49 34.52 -20.53
CA PRO A 167 24.29 35.32 -20.28
C PRO A 167 23.06 34.43 -20.01
N TRP A 168 22.31 34.73 -18.95
CA TRP A 168 21.18 33.95 -18.50
C TRP A 168 20.10 33.71 -19.58
N ARG A 169 19.89 34.69 -20.47
CA ARG A 169 18.94 34.53 -21.59
C ARG A 169 19.34 33.41 -22.53
N LYS A 170 20.64 33.28 -22.81
CA LYS A 170 21.17 32.21 -23.64
C LYS A 170 21.04 30.86 -22.98
N VAL A 171 21.24 30.79 -21.66
CA VAL A 171 21.04 29.57 -20.87
C VAL A 171 19.58 29.12 -20.96
N HIS A 172 18.63 30.03 -20.76
CA HIS A 172 17.19 29.72 -20.87
C HIS A 172 16.82 29.19 -22.25
N GLU A 173 17.29 29.84 -23.32
CA GLU A 173 17.04 29.41 -24.71
C GLU A 173 17.54 27.97 -24.93
N LEU A 174 18.79 27.69 -24.58
CA LEU A 174 19.41 26.38 -24.78
C LEU A 174 18.71 25.27 -23.97
N LEU A 175 18.32 25.55 -22.71
CA LEU A 175 17.62 24.58 -21.88
C LEU A 175 16.22 24.26 -22.39
N ILE A 176 15.48 25.27 -22.84
CA ILE A 176 14.16 25.08 -23.44
C ILE A 176 14.26 24.31 -24.75
N GLU A 177 15.24 24.64 -25.60
CA GLU A 177 15.50 23.93 -26.85
C GLU A 177 15.85 22.46 -26.61
N ALA A 178 16.74 22.19 -25.65
CA ALA A 178 17.12 20.84 -25.26
C ALA A 178 15.90 20.04 -24.72
N ALA A 179 15.08 20.68 -23.90
CA ALA A 179 13.85 20.03 -23.39
C ALA A 179 12.90 19.69 -24.55
N LEU A 180 12.66 20.60 -25.47
CA LEU A 180 11.76 20.38 -26.63
C LEU A 180 12.31 19.36 -27.63
N ALA A 181 13.62 19.13 -27.66
CA ALA A 181 14.27 18.09 -28.47
C ALA A 181 14.21 16.70 -27.81
N THR A 182 13.81 16.62 -26.54
CA THR A 182 13.78 15.36 -25.78
C THR A 182 12.45 14.65 -26.01
N ASP A 183 12.52 13.35 -26.34
CA ASP A 183 11.33 12.50 -26.51
C ASP A 183 10.54 12.38 -25.20
N GLY A 184 9.20 12.50 -25.29
CA GLY A 184 8.29 12.40 -24.15
C GLY A 184 8.05 13.73 -23.43
N ILE A 185 8.66 14.83 -23.89
CA ILE A 185 8.34 16.18 -23.43
C ILE A 185 7.26 16.80 -24.30
N LEU A 186 6.25 17.37 -23.65
CA LEU A 186 5.18 18.09 -24.32
C LEU A 186 5.67 19.44 -24.81
N LYS A 187 5.23 19.82 -26.03
CA LYS A 187 5.51 21.15 -26.60
C LYS A 187 4.64 22.24 -25.96
N GLU A 188 3.44 21.86 -25.53
CA GLU A 188 2.50 22.70 -24.82
C GLU A 188 1.93 21.94 -23.61
N PRO A 189 1.94 22.53 -22.41
CA PRO A 189 2.52 23.85 -22.07
C PRO A 189 4.05 23.90 -22.31
N LYS A 190 4.54 25.07 -22.72
CA LYS A 190 5.98 25.26 -23.04
C LYS A 190 6.85 25.02 -21.83
N PRO A 191 8.00 24.32 -21.97
CA PRO A 191 8.99 24.20 -20.90
C PRO A 191 9.44 25.57 -20.38
N PHE A 192 9.79 25.66 -19.11
CA PHE A 192 10.22 26.90 -18.47
C PHE A 192 11.41 26.65 -17.53
N VAL A 193 12.20 27.72 -17.30
CA VAL A 193 13.42 27.65 -16.53
C VAL A 193 13.34 28.61 -15.35
N PHE A 194 13.71 28.11 -14.15
CA PHE A 194 13.93 28.92 -12.97
C PHE A 194 15.43 29.09 -12.70
N GLN A 195 15.80 30.25 -12.15
CA GLN A 195 17.08 30.43 -11.47
C GLN A 195 16.83 30.12 -9.98
N GLU A 196 17.41 29.00 -9.48
CA GLU A 196 17.17 28.56 -8.11
C GLU A 196 18.08 29.27 -7.11
N SER A 197 19.36 29.38 -7.45
CA SER A 197 20.35 29.99 -6.57
C SER A 197 21.49 30.66 -7.34
N LEU A 198 22.13 31.64 -6.70
CA LEU A 198 23.39 32.25 -7.12
C LEU A 198 24.45 31.71 -6.18
N ASP A 199 25.26 30.78 -6.67
CA ASP A 199 26.33 30.14 -5.92
C ASP A 199 27.64 30.86 -6.14
N ASP A 200 28.70 30.53 -5.38
CA ASP A 200 29.98 31.25 -5.41
C ASP A 200 30.61 31.35 -6.81
N PHE A 201 30.47 30.33 -7.64
CA PHE A 201 31.12 30.23 -8.97
C PHE A 201 30.14 29.97 -10.12
N ALA A 202 28.86 29.75 -9.83
CA ALA A 202 27.86 29.39 -10.83
C ALA A 202 26.45 29.85 -10.44
N VAL A 203 25.54 29.85 -11.43
CA VAL A 203 24.14 30.03 -11.20
C VAL A 203 23.46 28.66 -11.40
N SER A 204 22.61 28.26 -10.46
CA SER A 204 21.80 27.05 -10.55
C SER A 204 20.50 27.34 -11.31
N TYR A 205 20.28 26.60 -12.40
CA TYR A 205 19.09 26.70 -13.25
C TYR A 205 18.31 25.40 -13.16
N GLN A 206 17.02 25.50 -12.92
CA GLN A 206 16.10 24.35 -12.96
C GLN A 206 15.25 24.44 -14.23
N ILE A 207 15.43 23.48 -15.14
CA ILE A 207 14.51 23.28 -16.25
C ILE A 207 13.31 22.43 -15.83
N ASN A 208 12.10 22.89 -16.17
CA ASN A 208 10.83 22.23 -15.88
C ASN A 208 10.13 21.99 -17.20
N ALA A 209 9.73 20.74 -17.43
CA ALA A 209 9.09 20.34 -18.67
C ALA A 209 7.92 19.39 -18.40
N TYR A 210 6.82 19.58 -19.11
CA TYR A 210 5.63 18.74 -18.97
C TYR A 210 5.80 17.44 -19.75
N THR A 211 5.30 16.32 -19.18
CA THR A 211 5.28 15.00 -19.80
C THR A 211 3.94 14.31 -19.59
N ASP A 212 3.57 13.47 -20.54
CA ASP A 212 2.44 12.55 -20.46
C ASP A 212 2.85 11.11 -20.11
N LYS A 213 4.12 10.92 -19.71
CA LYS A 213 4.67 9.62 -19.30
C LYS A 213 5.08 9.66 -17.84
N PRO A 214 4.60 8.69 -16.99
CA PRO A 214 4.94 8.63 -15.56
C PRO A 214 6.31 7.99 -15.29
#